data_9500153e6ef35237939dd116296f15a7
#
_entry.id   9500153e6ef35237939dd116296f15a7
#
_cell.length_a   1.000
_cell.length_b   1.000
_cell.length_c   1.000
_cell.angle_alpha   90.00
_cell.angle_beta   90.00
_cell.angle_gamma   90.00
#
_symmetry.space_group_name_H-M   'P 1'
#
loop_
_entity.id
_entity.type
_entity.pdbx_description
1 polymer ?
#
loop_
_entity_poly.entity_id
_entity_poly.type
_entity_poly.pdbx_seq_one_letter_code
_entity_poly.pdbx_strand_id
1 'polypeptide(L)'
;MKKILVVLFLFVACALYGQGLTARTFNSGFSEAHDTYNGISCASDGNIYYVLCATSIDFGGKVYRYELRKDQIKYLGDLTEICGEKDLKTVPQGKSHVLFHEYKGKLYFSTHAGYYNMIDGMERLATIVPPGYKAYPGGHLLAYDLKTSTFEDLGLAPQNEAVLSMSMDKQRGILYGITWPVGYFFSYDVATKVMRNFGPVAGLGESGFGPTYRVLCRSIAVDPETGSAYFTNPEGDIFCYRLGADKVEKLADENMRKDYFGKYDPADSGSMGYNWRQTIWHPGEKVFYGVHGNSGYLFRFDPRVPRIEVLDRLTSEPSQRAGMGDLFSYGYLGFTLGPDNRTLYYLTGGPVYQDGKRIAGQEKVAMGMAKGLENLHLVTYDISTRGYKDHGPVFYPDGQRPTYVNSIAVGSDNKVYTLARVVENGRTRTDLVQIKVKR
;
A
#
# COMPACT_ATOMS: atom_id res chain seq x y z
N MET A 1 -6.54 50.44 -56.36
CA MET A 1 -6.87 49.06 -55.88
C MET A 1 -5.78 48.61 -54.92
N LYS A 2 -6.00 48.78 -53.62
CA LYS A 2 -5.05 48.34 -52.57
C LYS A 2 -5.43 46.88 -52.15
N LYS A 3 -4.52 45.96 -52.39
CA LYS A 3 -4.69 44.55 -51.94
C LYS A 3 -4.34 44.50 -50.44
N ILE A 4 -5.33 44.20 -49.62
CA ILE A 4 -5.15 43.91 -48.18
C ILE A 4 -4.72 42.46 -48.07
N LEU A 5 -3.49 42.25 -47.61
CA LEU A 5 -2.94 40.92 -47.26
C LEU A 5 -3.41 40.59 -45.85
N VAL A 6 -4.37 39.67 -45.72
CA VAL A 6 -4.80 39.13 -44.43
C VAL A 6 -3.84 37.99 -44.09
N VAL A 7 -2.95 38.25 -43.11
CA VAL A 7 -2.07 37.24 -42.52
C VAL A 7 -2.87 36.55 -41.42
N LEU A 8 -3.30 35.31 -41.69
CA LEU A 8 -3.97 34.46 -40.72
C LEU A 8 -2.89 33.88 -39.77
N PHE A 9 -2.77 34.42 -38.57
CA PHE A 9 -1.99 33.78 -37.49
C PHE A 9 -2.78 32.59 -36.97
N LEU A 10 -2.43 31.40 -37.42
CA LEU A 10 -2.81 30.16 -36.77
C LEU A 10 -2.04 30.06 -35.45
N PHE A 11 -2.66 30.47 -34.35
CA PHE A 11 -2.22 30.07 -33.02
C PHE A 11 -2.45 28.55 -32.87
N VAL A 12 -1.42 27.78 -33.18
CA VAL A 12 -1.35 26.41 -32.67
C VAL A 12 -1.11 26.52 -31.18
N ALA A 13 -2.17 26.49 -30.43
CA ALA A 13 -2.09 26.22 -29.00
C ALA A 13 -1.57 24.78 -28.85
N CYS A 14 -0.26 24.59 -28.93
CA CYS A 14 0.36 23.40 -28.35
C CYS A 14 0.05 23.44 -26.87
N ALA A 15 -1.01 22.75 -26.48
CA ALA A 15 -1.20 22.40 -25.09
C ALA A 15 0.09 21.69 -24.65
N LEU A 16 0.91 22.38 -23.86
CA LEU A 16 2.00 21.80 -23.12
C LEU A 16 1.37 20.87 -22.03
N TYR A 17 0.76 19.79 -22.46
CA TYR A 17 0.63 18.62 -21.61
C TYR A 17 2.06 18.16 -21.39
N GLY A 18 2.58 18.39 -20.20
CA GLY A 18 3.87 17.86 -19.80
C GLY A 18 3.94 16.40 -20.25
N GLN A 19 5.00 16.04 -20.99
CA GLN A 19 5.15 14.68 -21.52
C GLN A 19 5.02 13.73 -20.33
N GLY A 20 3.93 12.94 -20.30
CA GLY A 20 3.68 11.96 -19.26
C GLY A 20 4.83 10.96 -19.13
N LEU A 21 4.90 10.32 -18.00
CA LEU A 21 5.86 9.24 -17.75
C LEU A 21 5.39 7.98 -18.47
N THR A 22 6.29 7.30 -19.16
CA THR A 22 6.00 6.01 -19.77
C THR A 22 6.45 4.89 -18.82
N ALA A 23 5.52 4.01 -18.48
CA ALA A 23 5.76 2.86 -17.64
C ALA A 23 5.97 1.61 -18.49
N ARG A 24 7.02 0.85 -18.18
CA ARG A 24 7.23 -0.49 -18.73
C ARG A 24 6.37 -1.49 -17.96
N THR A 25 5.62 -2.32 -18.68
CA THR A 25 4.87 -3.43 -18.12
C THR A 25 5.66 -4.73 -18.23
N PHE A 26 5.38 -5.66 -17.31
CA PHE A 26 5.96 -6.99 -17.30
C PHE A 26 4.86 -8.06 -17.40
N ASN A 27 5.25 -9.28 -17.71
CA ASN A 27 4.37 -10.43 -17.70
C ASN A 27 5.00 -11.54 -16.84
N SER A 28 4.47 -11.69 -15.64
CA SER A 28 4.90 -12.71 -14.68
C SER A 28 4.28 -14.09 -14.95
N GLY A 29 3.40 -14.20 -15.96
CA GLY A 29 2.76 -15.46 -16.33
C GLY A 29 1.62 -15.91 -15.39
N PHE A 30 1.04 -14.99 -14.59
CA PHE A 30 -0.09 -15.28 -13.72
C PHE A 30 -1.34 -14.54 -14.20
N SER A 31 -2.15 -15.23 -15.00
CA SER A 31 -3.38 -14.67 -15.61
C SER A 31 -4.46 -14.31 -14.58
N GLU A 32 -4.48 -15.02 -13.43
CA GLU A 32 -5.47 -14.84 -12.36
C GLU A 32 -5.07 -13.73 -11.36
N ALA A 33 -3.96 -13.03 -11.64
CA ALA A 33 -3.52 -11.94 -10.78
C ALA A 33 -4.57 -10.81 -10.75
N HIS A 34 -5.04 -10.54 -9.54
CA HIS A 34 -6.00 -9.50 -9.24
C HIS A 34 -5.33 -8.32 -8.52
N ASP A 35 -6.10 -7.37 -8.04
CA ASP A 35 -5.60 -6.21 -7.34
C ASP A 35 -4.67 -6.60 -6.20
N THR A 36 -3.48 -6.01 -6.21
CA THR A 36 -2.44 -6.29 -5.24
C THR A 36 -2.26 -5.12 -4.28
N TYR A 37 -1.65 -5.42 -3.16
CA TYR A 37 -1.43 -4.45 -2.09
C TYR A 37 0.07 -4.18 -1.89
N ASN A 38 0.53 -3.91 -0.67
CA ASN A 38 1.90 -3.49 -0.39
C ASN A 38 2.97 -4.58 -0.59
N GLY A 39 2.64 -5.77 -1.05
CA GLY A 39 3.57 -6.88 -1.19
C GLY A 39 4.65 -6.67 -2.26
N ILE A 40 5.44 -5.59 -2.14
CA ILE A 40 6.60 -5.31 -3.00
C ILE A 40 7.70 -4.62 -2.21
N SER A 41 8.97 -5.01 -2.42
CA SER A 41 10.13 -4.33 -1.85
C SER A 41 11.38 -4.55 -2.71
N CYS A 42 12.31 -3.60 -2.65
CA CYS A 42 13.68 -3.81 -3.10
C CYS A 42 14.51 -4.39 -1.94
N ALA A 43 15.16 -5.53 -2.14
CA ALA A 43 16.00 -6.15 -1.13
C ALA A 43 17.48 -5.73 -1.27
N SER A 44 18.29 -6.07 -0.28
CA SER A 44 19.75 -5.74 -0.26
C SER A 44 20.55 -6.38 -1.38
N ASP A 45 20.04 -7.46 -1.98
CA ASP A 45 20.62 -8.09 -3.19
C ASP A 45 20.37 -7.28 -4.47
N GLY A 46 19.63 -6.17 -4.37
CA GLY A 46 19.28 -5.25 -5.45
C GLY A 46 18.12 -5.73 -6.32
N ASN A 47 17.43 -6.81 -5.97
CA ASN A 47 16.28 -7.33 -6.69
C ASN A 47 14.96 -6.83 -6.11
N ILE A 48 13.90 -6.85 -6.94
CA ILE A 48 12.54 -6.53 -6.52
C ILE A 48 11.80 -7.83 -6.21
N TYR A 49 11.33 -7.96 -4.97
CA TYR A 49 10.46 -9.07 -4.54
C TYR A 49 9.04 -8.58 -4.45
N TYR A 50 8.09 -9.38 -4.95
CA TYR A 50 6.68 -9.00 -4.96
C TYR A 50 5.74 -10.19 -4.94
N VAL A 51 4.50 -9.92 -4.52
CA VAL A 51 3.40 -10.88 -4.51
C VAL A 51 2.32 -10.40 -5.47
N LEU A 52 1.98 -11.24 -6.44
CA LEU A 52 0.75 -11.08 -7.21
C LEU A 52 -0.38 -11.78 -6.47
N CYS A 53 -1.42 -11.02 -6.15
CA CYS A 53 -2.57 -11.49 -5.40
C CYS A 53 -3.60 -12.14 -6.31
N ALA A 54 -4.37 -13.09 -5.77
CA ALA A 54 -5.56 -13.65 -6.40
C ALA A 54 -6.77 -13.44 -5.49
N THR A 55 -7.94 -13.25 -6.10
CA THR A 55 -9.24 -13.25 -5.42
C THR A 55 -10.06 -14.38 -5.99
N SER A 56 -9.77 -15.59 -5.55
CA SER A 56 -10.37 -16.83 -6.04
C SER A 56 -10.32 -17.89 -4.94
N ILE A 57 -11.26 -18.85 -4.99
CA ILE A 57 -11.22 -20.02 -4.12
C ILE A 57 -10.19 -21.06 -4.60
N ASP A 58 -9.80 -21.00 -5.88
CA ASP A 58 -8.96 -22.01 -6.53
C ASP A 58 -7.47 -21.63 -6.63
N PHE A 59 -7.15 -20.36 -6.44
CA PHE A 59 -5.80 -19.85 -6.66
C PHE A 59 -5.25 -19.10 -5.44
N GLY A 60 -4.05 -19.48 -5.01
CA GLY A 60 -3.23 -18.74 -4.06
C GLY A 60 -2.55 -17.54 -4.71
N GLY A 61 -2.07 -16.60 -3.89
CA GLY A 61 -1.17 -15.55 -4.33
C GLY A 61 0.20 -16.13 -4.69
N LYS A 62 0.93 -15.47 -5.58
CA LYS A 62 2.22 -15.97 -6.07
C LYS A 62 3.34 -15.00 -5.78
N VAL A 63 4.45 -15.54 -5.29
CA VAL A 63 5.67 -14.78 -4.96
C VAL A 63 6.63 -14.80 -6.14
N TYR A 64 7.17 -13.65 -6.46
CA TYR A 64 8.12 -13.46 -7.55
C TYR A 64 9.32 -12.63 -7.12
N ARG A 65 10.42 -12.78 -7.89
CA ARG A 65 11.59 -11.93 -7.86
C ARG A 65 11.88 -11.40 -9.26
N TYR A 66 12.02 -10.09 -9.41
CA TYR A 66 12.57 -9.49 -10.60
C TYR A 66 14.06 -9.21 -10.40
N GLU A 67 14.90 -9.90 -11.17
CA GLU A 67 16.35 -9.77 -11.15
C GLU A 67 16.78 -8.61 -12.05
N LEU A 68 17.05 -7.43 -11.45
CA LEU A 68 17.32 -6.19 -12.20
C LEU A 68 18.48 -6.32 -13.19
N ARG A 69 19.56 -7.00 -12.79
CA ARG A 69 20.76 -7.14 -13.63
C ARG A 69 20.55 -8.04 -14.84
N LYS A 70 19.64 -9.00 -14.74
CA LYS A 70 19.34 -9.96 -15.79
C LYS A 70 18.11 -9.59 -16.61
N ASP A 71 17.35 -8.61 -16.15
CA ASP A 71 16.04 -8.24 -16.68
C ASP A 71 15.09 -9.46 -16.78
N GLN A 72 15.01 -10.25 -15.71
CA GLN A 72 14.26 -11.50 -15.68
C GLN A 72 13.37 -11.59 -14.45
N ILE A 73 12.17 -12.13 -14.64
CA ILE A 73 11.25 -12.49 -13.56
C ILE A 73 11.46 -13.98 -13.23
N LYS A 74 11.54 -14.27 -11.94
CA LYS A 74 11.61 -15.63 -11.41
C LYS A 74 10.42 -15.87 -10.51
N TYR A 75 9.64 -16.89 -10.81
CA TYR A 75 8.62 -17.43 -9.91
C TYR A 75 9.32 -18.11 -8.71
N LEU A 76 8.85 -17.82 -7.50
CA LEU A 76 9.43 -18.36 -6.27
C LEU A 76 8.51 -19.37 -5.58
N GLY A 77 7.19 -19.18 -5.63
CA GLY A 77 6.24 -20.11 -5.02
C GLY A 77 4.82 -19.57 -4.92
N ASP A 78 3.88 -20.45 -4.65
CA ASP A 78 2.47 -20.17 -4.34
C ASP A 78 2.31 -20.07 -2.82
N LEU A 79 1.60 -19.04 -2.33
CA LEU A 79 1.45 -18.79 -0.89
C LEU A 79 0.74 -19.94 -0.17
N THR A 80 -0.28 -20.53 -0.80
CA THR A 80 -1.04 -21.65 -0.22
C THR A 80 -0.15 -22.90 -0.11
N GLU A 81 0.70 -23.15 -1.12
CA GLU A 81 1.67 -24.26 -1.08
C GLU A 81 2.77 -24.02 -0.04
N ILE A 82 3.29 -22.77 0.05
CA ILE A 82 4.32 -22.39 1.03
C ILE A 82 3.81 -22.59 2.47
N CYS A 83 2.53 -22.31 2.71
CA CYS A 83 1.87 -22.54 4.00
C CYS A 83 1.48 -24.01 4.26
N GLY A 84 1.79 -24.93 3.34
CA GLY A 84 1.43 -26.36 3.50
C GLY A 84 -0.05 -26.68 3.34
N GLU A 85 -0.82 -25.77 2.73
CA GLU A 85 -2.29 -25.86 2.67
C GLU A 85 -2.83 -26.33 1.31
N LYS A 86 -1.97 -26.61 0.33
CA LYS A 86 -2.34 -26.95 -1.05
C LYS A 86 -3.45 -28.01 -1.14
N ASP A 87 -3.35 -29.07 -0.35
CA ASP A 87 -4.26 -30.22 -0.41
C ASP A 87 -5.40 -30.15 0.62
N LEU A 88 -5.44 -29.10 1.44
CA LEU A 88 -6.42 -28.97 2.52
C LEU A 88 -7.78 -28.46 2.03
N LYS A 89 -7.86 -27.92 0.82
CA LYS A 89 -9.05 -27.26 0.27
C LYS A 89 -9.65 -26.22 1.22
N THR A 90 -8.80 -25.42 1.82
CA THR A 90 -9.19 -24.25 2.61
C THR A 90 -9.37 -23.04 1.69
N VAL A 91 -9.99 -21.97 2.19
CA VAL A 91 -9.85 -20.65 1.54
C VAL A 91 -8.36 -20.35 1.40
N PRO A 92 -7.86 -20.07 0.18
CA PRO A 92 -6.42 -20.01 -0.06
C PRO A 92 -5.76 -18.76 0.53
N GLN A 93 -4.45 -18.84 0.72
CA GLN A 93 -3.57 -17.71 1.03
C GLN A 93 -3.39 -16.88 -0.26
N GLY A 94 -4.36 -16.02 -0.56
CA GLY A 94 -4.44 -15.35 -1.88
C GLY A 94 -3.71 -14.04 -1.98
N LYS A 95 -3.31 -13.42 -0.85
CA LYS A 95 -2.77 -12.05 -0.86
C LYS A 95 -1.62 -11.88 0.14
N SER A 96 -0.80 -10.84 -0.09
CA SER A 96 0.05 -10.22 0.92
C SER A 96 -0.22 -8.73 0.96
N HIS A 97 -0.61 -8.21 2.12
CA HIS A 97 -0.90 -6.79 2.34
C HIS A 97 0.31 -5.99 2.83
N VAL A 98 1.44 -6.66 3.05
CA VAL A 98 2.60 -6.11 3.76
C VAL A 98 3.84 -6.06 2.89
N LEU A 99 4.73 -5.14 3.19
CA LEU A 99 6.05 -5.06 2.60
C LEU A 99 6.91 -6.26 3.03
N PHE A 100 7.92 -6.60 2.23
CA PHE A 100 8.98 -7.51 2.67
C PHE A 100 9.95 -6.76 3.57
N HIS A 101 10.10 -7.22 4.81
CA HIS A 101 11.02 -6.66 5.80
C HIS A 101 12.30 -7.50 5.85
N GLU A 102 13.40 -6.93 5.40
CA GLU A 102 14.68 -7.65 5.42
C GLU A 102 15.35 -7.56 6.78
N TYR A 103 15.75 -8.72 7.30
CA TYR A 103 16.53 -8.86 8.53
C TYR A 103 17.41 -10.11 8.45
N LYS A 104 18.71 -9.94 8.71
CA LYS A 104 19.72 -11.04 8.72
C LYS A 104 19.65 -11.95 7.49
N GLY A 105 19.52 -11.34 6.29
CA GLY A 105 19.50 -12.07 5.01
C GLY A 105 18.21 -12.83 4.71
N LYS A 106 17.14 -12.58 5.46
CA LYS A 106 15.80 -13.11 5.20
C LYS A 106 14.81 -11.98 4.98
N LEU A 107 13.82 -12.22 4.13
CA LEU A 107 12.67 -11.34 3.89
C LEU A 107 11.47 -11.88 4.67
N TYR A 108 10.96 -11.08 5.61
CA TYR A 108 9.79 -11.40 6.41
C TYR A 108 8.56 -10.71 5.84
N PHE A 109 7.48 -11.46 5.69
CA PHE A 109 6.20 -10.99 5.17
C PHE A 109 5.06 -11.87 5.70
N SER A 110 3.83 -11.65 5.25
CA SER A 110 2.68 -12.39 5.75
C SER A 110 1.63 -12.61 4.67
N THR A 111 0.66 -13.46 4.98
CA THR A 111 -0.40 -13.82 4.06
C THR A 111 -1.76 -13.26 4.50
N HIS A 112 -2.70 -13.26 3.55
CA HIS A 112 -4.08 -12.82 3.73
C HIS A 112 -5.01 -13.66 2.85
N ALA A 113 -6.29 -13.73 3.24
CA ALA A 113 -7.29 -14.52 2.54
C ALA A 113 -7.42 -14.14 1.05
N GLY A 114 -7.68 -15.13 0.20
CA GLY A 114 -7.90 -14.97 -1.23
C GLY A 114 -9.36 -15.11 -1.67
N TYR A 115 -10.28 -15.38 -0.76
CA TYR A 115 -11.69 -15.52 -1.07
C TYR A 115 -12.57 -14.86 0.00
N TYR A 116 -13.62 -14.17 -0.46
CA TYR A 116 -14.48 -13.34 0.37
C TYR A 116 -15.94 -13.56 0.04
N ASN A 117 -16.82 -13.31 1.03
CA ASN A 117 -18.24 -13.10 0.77
C ASN A 117 -18.51 -11.59 0.66
N MET A 118 -19.27 -11.17 -0.34
CA MET A 118 -19.75 -9.80 -0.48
C MET A 118 -21.01 -9.62 0.36
N ILE A 119 -20.92 -8.84 1.43
CA ILE A 119 -22.05 -8.56 2.33
C ILE A 119 -22.12 -7.05 2.52
N ASP A 120 -23.29 -6.46 2.27
CA ASP A 120 -23.53 -5.00 2.36
C ASP A 120 -22.53 -4.17 1.53
N GLY A 121 -22.14 -4.71 0.36
CA GLY A 121 -21.18 -4.06 -0.52
C GLY A 121 -19.73 -4.11 -0.05
N MET A 122 -19.41 -4.92 0.96
CA MET A 122 -18.07 -5.07 1.51
C MET A 122 -17.54 -6.48 1.36
N GLU A 123 -16.23 -6.62 1.13
CA GLU A 123 -15.51 -7.89 1.27
C GLU A 123 -15.47 -8.29 2.74
N ARG A 124 -16.00 -9.47 3.05
CA ARG A 124 -15.99 -10.07 4.38
C ARG A 124 -15.21 -11.37 4.34
N LEU A 125 -14.51 -11.71 5.42
CA LEU A 125 -13.92 -13.02 5.54
C LEU A 125 -14.98 -14.09 5.29
N ALA A 126 -14.71 -14.99 4.34
CA ALA A 126 -15.72 -15.94 3.91
C ALA A 126 -16.07 -16.92 5.02
N THR A 127 -17.30 -16.85 5.48
CA THR A 127 -17.93 -17.85 6.37
C THR A 127 -18.74 -18.86 5.60
N ILE A 128 -19.15 -18.52 4.38
CA ILE A 128 -19.82 -19.41 3.44
C ILE A 128 -18.84 -19.70 2.31
N VAL A 129 -18.42 -20.95 2.22
CA VAL A 129 -17.47 -21.41 1.20
C VAL A 129 -18.15 -22.43 0.26
N PRO A 130 -17.67 -22.57 -0.99
CA PRO A 130 -18.20 -23.56 -1.92
C PRO A 130 -18.13 -25.00 -1.38
N PRO A 131 -19.00 -25.90 -1.82
CA PRO A 131 -18.96 -27.29 -1.41
C PRO A 131 -17.59 -27.93 -1.64
N GLY A 132 -17.11 -28.64 -0.64
CA GLY A 132 -15.80 -29.31 -0.65
C GLY A 132 -14.63 -28.42 -0.19
N TYR A 133 -14.89 -27.15 0.07
CA TYR A 133 -13.89 -26.25 0.68
C TYR A 133 -14.14 -26.06 2.17
N LYS A 134 -13.09 -25.65 2.88
CA LYS A 134 -13.12 -25.32 4.30
C LYS A 134 -12.88 -23.81 4.48
N ALA A 135 -13.26 -23.30 5.63
CA ALA A 135 -13.02 -21.90 6.01
C ALA A 135 -11.52 -21.54 5.98
N TYR A 136 -11.25 -20.24 6.00
CA TYR A 136 -9.89 -19.71 6.06
C TYR A 136 -9.19 -20.17 7.35
N PRO A 137 -7.98 -20.74 7.27
CA PRO A 137 -7.27 -21.23 8.45
C PRO A 137 -6.60 -20.13 9.27
N GLY A 138 -6.38 -18.96 8.68
CA GLY A 138 -5.64 -17.85 9.25
C GLY A 138 -4.47 -17.41 8.37
N GLY A 139 -3.97 -16.20 8.57
CA GLY A 139 -2.79 -15.69 7.90
C GLY A 139 -1.51 -16.22 8.53
N HIS A 140 -0.52 -16.53 7.70
CA HIS A 140 0.78 -16.99 8.13
C HIS A 140 1.80 -15.85 8.17
N LEU A 141 2.74 -15.92 9.09
CA LEU A 141 3.99 -15.19 9.03
C LEU A 141 5.00 -16.05 8.27
N LEU A 142 5.66 -15.47 7.29
CA LEU A 142 6.59 -16.18 6.41
C LEU A 142 7.96 -15.51 6.40
N ALA A 143 9.00 -16.31 6.19
CA ALA A 143 10.34 -15.84 5.90
C ALA A 143 10.86 -16.47 4.60
N TYR A 144 11.56 -15.69 3.79
CA TYR A 144 12.28 -16.16 2.61
C TYR A 144 13.76 -15.88 2.76
N ASP A 145 14.57 -16.91 2.71
CA ASP A 145 16.04 -16.81 2.84
C ASP A 145 16.65 -16.44 1.49
N LEU A 146 17.33 -15.28 1.44
CA LEU A 146 17.92 -14.75 0.21
C LEU A 146 19.09 -15.62 -0.30
N LYS A 147 19.80 -16.31 0.60
CA LYS A 147 20.96 -17.13 0.25
C LYS A 147 20.55 -18.51 -0.26
N THR A 148 19.65 -19.18 0.45
CA THR A 148 19.23 -20.54 0.11
C THR A 148 18.04 -20.58 -0.86
N SER A 149 17.34 -19.47 -1.03
CA SER A 149 16.11 -19.37 -1.82
C SER A 149 15.01 -20.31 -1.32
N THR A 150 14.86 -20.43 -0.01
CA THR A 150 13.85 -21.29 0.64
C THR A 150 12.90 -20.47 1.48
N PHE A 151 11.65 -20.94 1.58
CA PHE A 151 10.65 -20.37 2.50
C PHE A 151 10.65 -21.11 3.83
N GLU A 152 10.32 -20.38 4.89
CA GLU A 152 10.03 -20.89 6.23
C GLU A 152 8.66 -20.34 6.66
N ASP A 153 7.76 -21.23 7.07
CA ASP A 153 6.51 -20.86 7.72
C ASP A 153 6.78 -20.69 9.22
N LEU A 154 6.50 -19.49 9.72
CA LEU A 154 6.73 -19.11 11.12
C LEU A 154 5.47 -19.33 11.98
N GLY A 155 4.36 -19.73 11.38
CA GLY A 155 3.09 -20.02 12.03
C GLY A 155 1.99 -18.99 11.79
N LEU A 156 0.82 -19.30 12.34
CA LEU A 156 -0.40 -18.52 12.16
C LEU A 156 -0.39 -17.22 12.99
N ALA A 157 -0.99 -16.18 12.44
CA ALA A 157 -1.32 -14.96 13.16
C ALA A 157 -2.37 -15.22 14.26
N PRO A 158 -2.50 -14.32 15.27
CA PRO A 158 -3.46 -14.48 16.34
C PRO A 158 -4.90 -14.64 15.85
N GLN A 159 -5.66 -15.46 16.58
CA GLN A 159 -7.09 -15.72 16.37
C GLN A 159 -7.44 -16.28 14.96
N ASN A 160 -6.47 -16.86 14.28
CA ASN A 160 -6.63 -17.36 12.91
C ASN A 160 -7.15 -16.27 11.94
N GLU A 161 -6.80 -15.03 12.21
CA GLU A 161 -7.11 -13.92 11.32
C GLU A 161 -6.03 -13.71 10.25
N ALA A 162 -6.40 -13.10 9.13
CA ALA A 162 -5.45 -12.66 8.11
C ALA A 162 -4.56 -11.54 8.64
N VAL A 163 -3.38 -11.33 8.06
CA VAL A 163 -2.51 -10.20 8.45
C VAL A 163 -2.73 -9.03 7.50
N LEU A 164 -3.13 -7.88 8.04
CA LEU A 164 -3.45 -6.68 7.29
C LEU A 164 -2.29 -5.72 7.17
N SER A 165 -1.60 -5.47 8.27
CA SER A 165 -0.39 -4.64 8.29
C SER A 165 0.67 -5.29 9.18
N MET A 166 1.92 -5.10 8.79
CA MET A 166 3.07 -5.61 9.52
C MET A 166 4.25 -4.67 9.31
N SER A 167 5.07 -4.53 10.34
CA SER A 167 6.35 -3.84 10.32
C SER A 167 7.36 -4.57 11.20
N MET A 168 8.64 -4.17 11.14
CA MET A 168 9.70 -4.89 11.83
C MET A 168 10.66 -3.95 12.54
N ASP A 169 10.94 -4.24 13.81
CA ASP A 169 12.13 -3.76 14.47
C ASP A 169 13.34 -4.55 13.97
N LYS A 170 14.04 -3.98 13.00
CA LYS A 170 15.21 -4.60 12.37
C LYS A 170 16.45 -4.66 13.28
N GLN A 171 16.47 -3.95 14.40
CA GLN A 171 17.57 -4.06 15.35
C GLN A 171 17.42 -5.28 16.23
N ARG A 172 16.19 -5.59 16.63
CA ARG A 172 15.90 -6.66 17.61
C ARG A 172 15.29 -7.91 16.97
N GLY A 173 14.83 -7.83 15.72
CA GLY A 173 14.18 -8.95 15.04
C GLY A 173 12.76 -9.20 15.53
N ILE A 174 12.00 -8.14 15.82
CA ILE A 174 10.62 -8.26 16.28
C ILE A 174 9.67 -7.78 15.19
N LEU A 175 8.76 -8.64 14.77
CA LEU A 175 7.64 -8.29 13.90
C LEU A 175 6.50 -7.74 14.76
N TYR A 176 5.86 -6.67 14.29
CA TYR A 176 4.61 -6.14 14.82
C TYR A 176 3.56 -6.20 13.73
N GLY A 177 2.36 -6.65 14.07
CA GLY A 177 1.28 -6.77 13.08
C GLY A 177 -0.08 -6.40 13.64
N ILE A 178 -1.00 -6.09 12.72
CA ILE A 178 -2.43 -5.97 12.96
C ILE A 178 -3.13 -6.96 12.04
N THR A 179 -3.99 -7.79 12.61
CA THR A 179 -4.75 -8.80 11.87
C THR A 179 -5.98 -8.19 11.19
N TRP A 180 -6.73 -9.00 10.45
CA TRP A 180 -8.00 -8.67 9.80
C TRP A 180 -8.95 -9.89 9.88
N PRO A 181 -10.24 -9.73 10.18
CA PRO A 181 -11.02 -8.46 10.14
C PRO A 181 -11.20 -7.73 11.49
N VAL A 182 -10.95 -8.35 12.64
CA VAL A 182 -11.16 -7.69 13.94
C VAL A 182 -10.02 -6.73 14.26
N GLY A 183 -8.79 -7.08 13.90
CA GLY A 183 -7.63 -6.21 14.08
C GLY A 183 -6.93 -6.38 15.42
N TYR A 184 -6.44 -7.58 15.72
CA TYR A 184 -5.60 -7.83 16.88
C TYR A 184 -4.19 -7.30 16.63
N PHE A 185 -3.69 -6.47 17.53
CA PHE A 185 -2.27 -6.08 17.53
C PHE A 185 -1.44 -7.18 18.18
N PHE A 186 -0.34 -7.55 17.53
CA PHE A 186 0.56 -8.58 18.02
C PHE A 186 2.03 -8.24 17.79
N SER A 187 2.90 -8.89 18.56
CA SER A 187 4.34 -8.95 18.28
C SER A 187 4.79 -10.40 18.10
N TYR A 188 5.82 -10.62 17.28
CA TYR A 188 6.46 -11.91 17.08
C TYR A 188 7.98 -11.73 17.10
N ASP A 189 8.65 -12.36 18.05
CA ASP A 189 10.11 -12.38 18.13
C ASP A 189 10.65 -13.52 17.26
N VAL A 190 11.41 -13.20 16.21
CA VAL A 190 11.89 -14.20 15.24
C VAL A 190 12.98 -15.10 15.81
N ALA A 191 13.67 -14.70 16.88
CA ALA A 191 14.72 -15.49 17.50
C ALA A 191 14.15 -16.52 18.47
N THR A 192 13.18 -16.12 19.29
CA THR A 192 12.55 -16.99 20.29
C THR A 192 11.30 -17.71 19.77
N LYS A 193 10.77 -17.27 18.62
CA LYS A 193 9.49 -17.73 18.01
C LYS A 193 8.28 -17.50 18.93
N VAL A 194 8.36 -16.53 19.83
CA VAL A 194 7.29 -16.18 20.75
C VAL A 194 6.38 -15.12 20.16
N MET A 195 5.09 -15.43 20.06
CA MET A 195 4.04 -14.49 19.70
C MET A 195 3.30 -13.98 20.94
N ARG A 196 3.04 -12.67 20.98
CA ARG A 196 2.21 -12.02 22.00
C ARG A 196 1.05 -11.31 21.32
N ASN A 197 -0.17 -11.58 21.76
CA ASN A 197 -1.40 -10.90 21.30
C ASN A 197 -1.82 -9.86 22.36
N PHE A 198 -2.00 -8.61 21.95
CA PHE A 198 -2.35 -7.48 22.82
C PHE A 198 -3.83 -7.07 22.72
N GLY A 199 -4.62 -7.83 21.97
CA GLY A 199 -6.04 -7.57 21.79
C GLY A 199 -6.39 -6.69 20.58
N PRO A 200 -7.70 -6.42 20.38
CA PRO A 200 -8.19 -5.64 19.25
C PRO A 200 -7.89 -4.14 19.44
N VAL A 201 -7.55 -3.46 18.34
CA VAL A 201 -7.09 -2.05 18.36
C VAL A 201 -8.18 -1.04 17.97
N ALA A 202 -9.32 -1.50 17.38
CA ALA A 202 -10.37 -0.63 16.90
C ALA A 202 -11.77 -1.28 17.05
N GLY A 203 -12.14 -1.65 18.27
CA GLY A 203 -13.44 -2.29 18.55
C GLY A 203 -13.63 -3.59 17.79
N LEU A 204 -14.65 -3.68 16.93
CA LEU A 204 -14.91 -4.84 16.06
C LEU A 204 -14.09 -4.79 14.75
N GLY A 205 -13.30 -3.74 14.54
CA GLY A 205 -12.54 -3.57 13.30
C GLY A 205 -13.41 -3.60 12.05
N GLU A 206 -12.90 -4.21 11.01
CA GLU A 206 -13.60 -4.41 9.73
C GLU A 206 -14.57 -5.60 9.75
N SER A 207 -14.73 -6.30 10.88
CA SER A 207 -15.81 -7.26 11.10
C SER A 207 -17.13 -6.61 11.52
N GLY A 208 -17.09 -5.37 12.00
CA GLY A 208 -18.28 -4.61 12.36
C GLY A 208 -19.20 -4.29 11.18
N PHE A 209 -20.43 -3.85 11.46
CA PHE A 209 -21.43 -3.43 10.47
C PHE A 209 -21.90 -2.02 10.74
N GLY A 210 -22.19 -1.25 9.69
CA GLY A 210 -22.67 0.13 9.82
C GLY A 210 -21.79 0.95 10.79
N PRO A 211 -22.39 1.58 11.82
CA PRO A 211 -21.63 2.44 12.75
C PRO A 211 -20.58 1.71 13.62
N THR A 212 -20.58 0.38 13.65
CA THR A 212 -19.59 -0.40 14.39
C THR A 212 -18.37 -0.82 13.54
N TYR A 213 -18.44 -0.61 12.22
CA TYR A 213 -17.31 -0.86 11.32
C TYR A 213 -16.19 0.16 11.58
N ARG A 214 -14.96 -0.31 11.65
CA ARG A 214 -13.77 0.53 11.82
C ARG A 214 -12.70 0.10 10.84
N VAL A 215 -12.31 1.00 9.95
CA VAL A 215 -11.16 0.77 9.07
C VAL A 215 -9.90 0.65 9.89
N LEU A 216 -9.22 -0.47 9.77
CA LEU A 216 -8.00 -0.75 10.53
C LEU A 216 -6.81 0.03 9.97
N CYS A 217 -5.83 0.30 10.81
CA CYS A 217 -4.58 0.95 10.44
C CYS A 217 -3.79 0.12 9.43
N ARG A 218 -3.35 0.73 8.33
CA ARG A 218 -2.62 0.04 7.24
C ARG A 218 -1.11 0.12 7.37
N SER A 219 -0.58 0.81 8.39
CA SER A 219 0.86 0.98 8.59
C SER A 219 1.21 1.09 10.06
N ILE A 220 2.18 0.32 10.49
CA ILE A 220 2.74 0.37 11.84
C ILE A 220 4.09 1.07 11.76
N ALA A 221 4.25 2.18 12.49
CA ALA A 221 5.48 2.91 12.61
C ALA A 221 6.33 2.32 13.75
N VAL A 222 7.46 1.70 13.43
CA VAL A 222 8.34 1.08 14.42
C VAL A 222 9.58 1.95 14.60
N ASP A 223 9.75 2.51 15.81
CA ASP A 223 10.93 3.27 16.19
C ASP A 223 12.12 2.32 16.40
N PRO A 224 13.15 2.35 15.56
CA PRO A 224 14.27 1.43 15.68
C PRO A 224 15.15 1.73 16.91
N GLU A 225 15.07 2.93 17.49
CA GLU A 225 15.88 3.29 18.68
C GLU A 225 15.32 2.64 19.95
N THR A 226 13.99 2.73 20.12
CA THR A 226 13.33 2.22 21.33
C THR A 226 12.69 0.85 21.15
N GLY A 227 12.41 0.43 19.90
CA GLY A 227 11.62 -0.75 19.59
C GLY A 227 10.11 -0.54 19.80
N SER A 228 9.68 0.71 20.06
CA SER A 228 8.26 1.03 20.22
C SER A 228 7.53 1.02 18.87
N ALA A 229 6.28 0.57 18.88
CA ALA A 229 5.42 0.52 17.70
C ALA A 229 4.23 1.47 17.86
N TYR A 230 3.93 2.24 16.83
CA TYR A 230 2.85 3.20 16.80
C TYR A 230 1.87 2.89 15.66
N PHE A 231 0.58 3.09 15.91
CA PHE A 231 -0.48 2.94 14.93
C PHE A 231 -1.68 3.83 15.28
N THR A 232 -2.65 3.95 14.40
CA THR A 232 -3.79 4.86 14.56
C THR A 232 -5.11 4.10 14.45
N ASN A 233 -6.20 4.78 14.76
CA ASN A 233 -7.57 4.36 14.48
C ASN A 233 -8.31 5.43 13.64
N PRO A 234 -9.48 5.11 13.06
CA PRO A 234 -10.23 6.09 12.26
C PRO A 234 -10.68 7.32 13.04
N GLU A 235 -10.87 7.21 14.34
CA GLU A 235 -11.20 8.32 15.23
C GLU A 235 -10.05 9.31 15.42
N GLY A 236 -8.84 8.95 14.98
CA GLY A 236 -7.65 9.79 15.01
C GLY A 236 -6.80 9.65 16.26
N ASP A 237 -7.05 8.67 17.09
CA ASP A 237 -6.15 8.37 18.20
C ASP A 237 -4.86 7.72 17.69
N ILE A 238 -3.74 8.05 18.35
CA ILE A 238 -2.45 7.40 18.14
C ILE A 238 -2.19 6.47 19.32
N PHE A 239 -1.88 5.23 19.02
CA PHE A 239 -1.53 4.21 20.00
C PHE A 239 -0.05 3.91 19.95
N CYS A 240 0.51 3.56 21.11
CA CYS A 240 1.89 3.18 21.28
C CYS A 240 1.99 1.87 22.06
N TYR A 241 2.72 0.91 21.52
CA TYR A 241 3.24 -0.21 22.26
C TYR A 241 4.72 0.06 22.59
N ARG A 242 5.07 0.16 23.85
CA ARG A 242 6.47 0.22 24.29
C ARG A 242 7.03 -1.18 24.42
N LEU A 243 8.20 -1.40 23.84
CA LEU A 243 8.84 -2.72 23.90
C LEU A 243 8.92 -3.23 25.34
N GLY A 244 8.43 -4.44 25.56
CA GLY A 244 8.39 -5.09 26.88
C GLY A 244 7.15 -4.74 27.72
N ALA A 245 6.29 -3.82 27.29
CA ALA A 245 5.04 -3.53 27.98
C ALA A 245 4.03 -4.68 27.86
N ASP A 246 3.08 -4.74 28.78
CA ASP A 246 2.02 -5.74 28.76
C ASP A 246 0.80 -5.31 27.96
N LYS A 247 0.70 -4.03 27.61
CA LYS A 247 -0.45 -3.46 26.89
C LYS A 247 -0.04 -2.34 25.93
N VAL A 248 -0.92 -2.06 24.99
CA VAL A 248 -0.89 -0.86 24.14
C VAL A 248 -1.51 0.30 24.90
N GLU A 249 -0.95 1.49 24.76
CA GLU A 249 -1.45 2.72 25.38
C GLU A 249 -1.80 3.75 24.30
N LYS A 250 -2.85 4.51 24.54
CA LYS A 250 -3.18 5.68 23.72
C LYS A 250 -2.30 6.86 24.15
N LEU A 251 -1.76 7.60 23.18
CA LEU A 251 -1.08 8.87 23.47
C LEU A 251 -2.10 9.90 23.97
N ALA A 252 -1.80 10.53 25.10
CA ALA A 252 -2.70 11.51 25.72
C ALA A 252 -2.68 12.87 25.00
N ASP A 253 -1.50 13.31 24.57
CA ASP A 253 -1.24 14.69 24.18
C ASP A 253 -1.11 14.91 22.68
N GLU A 254 -1.21 13.84 21.88
CA GLU A 254 -1.15 13.94 20.43
C GLU A 254 -2.15 13.01 19.72
N ASN A 255 -2.64 13.46 18.56
CA ASN A 255 -3.61 12.74 17.75
C ASN A 255 -3.53 13.15 16.26
N MET A 256 -4.27 12.44 15.41
CA MET A 256 -4.36 12.68 13.98
C MET A 256 -5.51 13.63 13.59
N ARG A 257 -6.27 14.18 14.54
CA ARG A 257 -7.40 15.10 14.28
C ARG A 257 -6.89 16.50 13.91
N LYS A 258 -6.28 16.60 12.76
CA LYS A 258 -5.80 17.87 12.18
C LYS A 258 -6.78 18.35 11.12
N ASP A 259 -6.99 19.64 11.01
CA ASP A 259 -7.97 20.26 10.12
C ASP A 259 -7.84 19.84 8.66
N TYR A 260 -6.61 19.56 8.24
CA TYR A 260 -6.28 19.15 6.86
C TYR A 260 -6.56 17.67 6.57
N PHE A 261 -6.87 16.84 7.56
CA PHE A 261 -7.04 15.40 7.39
C PHE A 261 -8.50 14.98 7.16
N GLY A 262 -9.41 15.93 7.06
CA GLY A 262 -10.84 15.67 6.88
C GLY A 262 -11.52 15.29 8.19
N LYS A 263 -12.60 14.52 8.09
CA LYS A 263 -13.42 14.13 9.24
C LYS A 263 -13.63 12.62 9.27
N TYR A 264 -13.77 12.10 10.46
CA TYR A 264 -14.28 10.76 10.68
C TYR A 264 -15.81 10.81 10.76
N ASP A 265 -16.46 10.04 9.90
CA ASP A 265 -17.91 9.83 9.94
C ASP A 265 -18.18 8.33 10.15
N PRO A 266 -18.73 7.93 11.29
CA PRO A 266 -19.06 6.53 11.55
C PRO A 266 -20.16 5.98 10.63
N ALA A 267 -20.92 6.84 9.93
CA ALA A 267 -21.89 6.43 8.93
C ALA A 267 -21.26 6.13 7.57
N ASP A 268 -20.05 6.65 7.29
CA ASP A 268 -19.23 6.30 6.13
C ASP A 268 -18.24 5.19 6.50
N SER A 269 -18.73 3.99 6.57
CA SER A 269 -17.99 2.81 7.01
C SER A 269 -16.78 2.44 6.14
N GLY A 270 -16.58 3.10 5.01
CA GLY A 270 -15.42 2.90 4.12
C GLY A 270 -14.32 3.92 4.28
N SER A 271 -14.58 4.97 5.03
CA SER A 271 -13.63 6.05 5.23
C SER A 271 -12.48 5.62 6.13
N MET A 272 -11.26 5.95 5.69
CA MET A 272 -10.07 5.83 6.54
C MET A 272 -10.15 6.76 7.77
N GLY A 273 -11.07 7.72 7.76
CA GLY A 273 -11.16 8.73 8.80
C GLY A 273 -9.84 9.46 8.95
N TYR A 274 -9.35 9.52 10.17
CA TYR A 274 -8.08 10.13 10.52
C TYR A 274 -6.89 9.16 10.49
N ASN A 275 -7.06 7.89 10.09
CA ASN A 275 -5.94 6.96 10.01
C ASN A 275 -4.82 7.51 9.11
N TRP A 276 -3.60 7.41 9.56
CA TRP A 276 -2.50 7.49 8.61
C TRP A 276 -2.50 6.26 7.69
N ARG A 277 -2.00 6.43 6.46
CA ARG A 277 -2.03 5.35 5.49
C ARG A 277 -0.70 4.63 5.38
N GLN A 278 0.38 5.39 5.30
CA GLN A 278 1.73 4.87 5.21
C GLN A 278 2.65 5.75 6.02
N THR A 279 3.57 5.12 6.71
CA THR A 279 4.65 5.79 7.44
C THR A 279 5.98 5.14 7.12
N ILE A 280 7.04 5.94 7.07
CA ILE A 280 8.40 5.46 6.84
C ILE A 280 9.38 6.17 7.75
N TRP A 281 10.31 5.41 8.30
CA TRP A 281 11.37 5.96 9.16
C TRP A 281 12.42 6.71 8.35
N HIS A 282 12.79 7.91 8.81
CA HIS A 282 13.91 8.67 8.28
C HIS A 282 15.09 8.61 9.27
N PRO A 283 16.17 7.89 8.94
CA PRO A 283 17.23 7.60 9.89
C PRO A 283 18.04 8.84 10.31
N GLY A 284 18.18 9.82 9.44
CA GLY A 284 18.95 11.05 9.73
C GLY A 284 18.27 11.98 10.73
N GLU A 285 16.95 12.15 10.61
CA GLU A 285 16.17 13.02 11.50
C GLU A 285 15.58 12.28 12.69
N LYS A 286 15.56 10.93 12.64
CA LYS A 286 14.96 10.05 13.66
C LYS A 286 13.47 10.34 13.88
N VAL A 287 12.75 10.45 12.78
CA VAL A 287 11.30 10.70 12.73
C VAL A 287 10.65 9.81 11.69
N PHE A 288 9.33 9.73 11.72
CA PHE A 288 8.55 9.13 10.64
C PHE A 288 8.02 10.24 9.72
N TYR A 289 8.14 10.00 8.44
CA TYR A 289 7.33 10.68 7.43
C TYR A 289 6.15 9.81 7.07
N GLY A 290 4.99 10.41 6.89
CA GLY A 290 3.79 9.67 6.52
C GLY A 290 2.85 10.48 5.65
N VAL A 291 1.96 9.78 4.96
CA VAL A 291 0.87 10.39 4.21
C VAL A 291 -0.48 10.01 4.80
N HIS A 292 -1.36 10.99 4.87
CA HIS A 292 -2.74 10.76 5.27
C HIS A 292 -3.55 10.19 4.10
N GLY A 293 -4.31 9.10 4.36
CA GLY A 293 -4.91 8.28 3.32
C GLY A 293 -5.95 8.99 2.45
N ASN A 294 -6.75 9.87 3.01
CA ASN A 294 -7.84 10.52 2.30
C ASN A 294 -7.50 11.89 1.72
N SER A 295 -6.43 12.53 2.19
CA SER A 295 -6.11 13.91 1.81
C SER A 295 -4.80 14.07 1.07
N GLY A 296 -3.90 13.07 1.12
CA GLY A 296 -2.57 13.14 0.53
C GLY A 296 -1.64 14.16 1.20
N TYR A 297 -1.97 14.64 2.39
CA TYR A 297 -1.08 15.48 3.17
C TYR A 297 0.08 14.68 3.73
N LEU A 298 1.29 15.21 3.52
CA LEU A 298 2.52 14.77 4.16
C LEU A 298 2.58 15.29 5.57
N PHE A 299 2.89 14.42 6.49
CA PHE A 299 3.18 14.79 7.87
C PHE A 299 4.48 14.16 8.35
N ARG A 300 5.02 14.73 9.43
CA ARG A 300 6.15 14.21 10.19
C ARG A 300 5.66 13.85 11.60
N PHE A 301 6.03 12.66 12.09
CA PHE A 301 5.78 12.22 13.45
C PHE A 301 7.12 12.02 14.17
N ASP A 302 7.34 12.75 15.25
CA ASP A 302 8.51 12.60 16.12
C ASP A 302 8.14 11.71 17.33
N PRO A 303 8.66 10.48 17.45
CA PRO A 303 8.32 9.59 18.54
C PRO A 303 8.99 9.96 19.87
N ARG A 304 10.06 10.77 19.86
CA ARG A 304 10.79 11.21 21.05
C ARG A 304 9.99 12.22 21.87
N VAL A 305 9.30 13.11 21.15
CA VAL A 305 8.31 14.04 21.69
C VAL A 305 7.08 13.85 20.81
N PRO A 306 6.18 12.90 21.15
CA PRO A 306 5.10 12.50 20.26
C PRO A 306 4.34 13.69 19.72
N ARG A 307 4.60 14.04 18.44
CA ARG A 307 4.05 15.21 17.76
C ARG A 307 3.87 14.98 16.28
N ILE A 308 2.71 15.35 15.77
CA ILE A 308 2.39 15.41 14.35
C ILE A 308 2.61 16.85 13.84
N GLU A 309 3.44 16.99 12.83
CA GLU A 309 3.62 18.21 12.06
C GLU A 309 3.15 17.97 10.63
N VAL A 310 2.15 18.71 10.16
CA VAL A 310 1.71 18.68 8.76
C VAL A 310 2.66 19.56 7.96
N LEU A 311 3.24 19.01 6.89
CA LEU A 311 4.30 19.66 6.13
C LEU A 311 3.81 20.23 4.81
N ASP A 312 3.16 19.41 3.99
CA ASP A 312 2.78 19.76 2.62
C ASP A 312 1.64 18.83 2.14
N ARG A 313 1.11 19.13 0.96
CA ARG A 313 0.14 18.30 0.29
C ARG A 313 0.78 17.68 -0.97
N LEU A 314 0.94 16.35 -0.98
CA LEU A 314 1.63 15.61 -2.05
C LEU A 314 0.69 15.10 -3.15
N THR A 315 -0.54 15.60 -3.25
CA THR A 315 -1.42 15.25 -4.38
C THR A 315 -0.87 15.82 -5.68
N SER A 316 -1.30 15.26 -6.82
CA SER A 316 -0.89 15.77 -8.13
C SER A 316 -1.23 17.25 -8.31
N GLU A 317 -0.47 17.98 -9.12
CA GLU A 317 -0.77 19.38 -9.44
C GLU A 317 -2.18 19.58 -10.01
N PRO A 318 -2.70 18.73 -10.93
CA PRO A 318 -4.09 18.84 -11.35
C PRO A 318 -5.10 18.72 -10.20
N SER A 319 -4.86 17.82 -9.24
CA SER A 319 -5.70 17.69 -8.04
C SER A 319 -5.67 18.95 -7.19
N GLN A 320 -4.49 19.53 -6.96
CA GLN A 320 -4.34 20.75 -6.19
C GLN A 320 -5.06 21.93 -6.87
N ARG A 321 -4.90 22.09 -8.19
CA ARG A 321 -5.56 23.16 -8.97
C ARG A 321 -7.06 23.00 -9.06
N ALA A 322 -7.57 21.77 -9.07
CA ALA A 322 -9.01 21.51 -9.11
C ALA A 322 -9.73 21.79 -7.78
N GLY A 323 -8.99 22.25 -6.75
CA GLY A 323 -9.58 22.49 -5.43
C GLY A 323 -10.18 21.23 -4.82
N MET A 324 -9.69 20.04 -5.22
CA MET A 324 -10.06 18.80 -4.55
C MET A 324 -9.67 18.97 -3.10
N GLY A 325 -10.68 19.27 -2.28
CA GLY A 325 -10.51 19.46 -0.86
C GLY A 325 -9.85 18.24 -0.23
N ASP A 326 -10.01 18.06 1.04
CA ASP A 326 -9.43 16.94 1.78
C ASP A 326 -10.07 15.57 1.44
N LEU A 327 -11.00 15.56 0.49
CA LEU A 327 -11.66 14.37 -0.05
C LEU A 327 -10.88 13.83 -1.25
N PHE A 328 -9.76 13.20 -0.99
CA PHE A 328 -9.01 12.48 -2.00
C PHE A 328 -9.58 11.06 -2.14
N SER A 329 -10.38 10.84 -3.18
CA SER A 329 -11.18 9.62 -3.36
C SER A 329 -10.36 8.34 -3.47
N TYR A 330 -9.10 8.44 -3.84
CA TYR A 330 -8.24 7.29 -4.10
C TYR A 330 -7.15 7.08 -3.04
N GLY A 331 -7.07 7.99 -2.09
CA GLY A 331 -6.16 7.89 -0.97
C GLY A 331 -4.73 7.60 -1.41
N TYR A 332 -4.09 6.83 -0.62
CA TYR A 332 -2.76 6.35 -0.80
C TYR A 332 -2.67 5.28 -1.89
N LEU A 333 -1.72 5.44 -2.79
CA LEU A 333 -1.41 4.48 -3.85
C LEU A 333 -0.02 3.84 -3.69
N GLY A 334 0.91 4.55 -3.09
CA GLY A 334 2.25 4.05 -2.76
C GLY A 334 3.13 5.19 -2.25
N PHE A 335 3.80 5.00 -1.12
CA PHE A 335 4.65 6.00 -0.49
C PHE A 335 5.91 5.33 0.07
N THR A 336 7.09 5.85 -0.25
CA THR A 336 8.36 5.31 0.23
C THR A 336 9.46 6.37 0.24
N LEU A 337 10.51 6.10 1.02
CA LEU A 337 11.77 6.85 0.99
C LEU A 337 12.70 6.23 -0.06
N GLY A 338 13.34 7.07 -0.85
CA GLY A 338 14.35 6.64 -1.80
C GLY A 338 15.64 6.15 -1.12
N PRO A 339 16.51 5.45 -1.87
CA PRO A 339 17.78 4.93 -1.35
C PRO A 339 18.78 6.04 -0.97
N ASP A 340 18.53 7.28 -1.38
CA ASP A 340 19.30 8.46 -1.00
C ASP A 340 18.97 8.98 0.41
N ASN A 341 18.00 8.38 1.09
CA ASN A 341 17.47 8.83 2.39
C ASN A 341 17.06 10.31 2.41
N ARG A 342 16.65 10.86 1.29
CA ARG A 342 16.32 12.27 1.11
C ARG A 342 15.02 12.46 0.32
N THR A 343 14.80 11.66 -0.71
CA THR A 343 13.68 11.82 -1.61
C THR A 343 12.54 10.90 -1.18
N LEU A 344 11.39 11.48 -0.87
CA LEU A 344 10.14 10.74 -0.72
C LEU A 344 9.48 10.58 -2.08
N TYR A 345 9.02 9.38 -2.39
CA TYR A 345 8.29 9.04 -3.61
C TYR A 345 6.84 8.71 -3.25
N TYR A 346 5.92 9.29 -4.01
CA TYR A 346 4.50 9.09 -3.80
C TYR A 346 3.79 8.86 -5.14
N LEU A 347 3.08 7.75 -5.23
CA LEU A 347 2.15 7.47 -6.31
C LEU A 347 0.76 7.92 -5.87
N THR A 348 0.18 8.85 -6.61
CA THR A 348 -1.10 9.47 -6.27
C THR A 348 -2.00 9.54 -7.49
N GLY A 349 -3.31 9.57 -7.28
CA GLY A 349 -4.26 9.81 -8.36
C GLY A 349 -4.42 11.29 -8.67
N GLY A 350 -4.89 11.57 -9.85
CA GLY A 350 -5.26 12.89 -10.29
C GLY A 350 -6.51 12.85 -11.18
N PRO A 351 -7.21 13.97 -11.37
CA PRO A 351 -8.39 14.01 -12.21
C PRO A 351 -8.05 13.76 -13.67
N VAL A 352 -8.95 13.07 -14.36
CA VAL A 352 -8.93 12.91 -15.81
C VAL A 352 -9.82 13.96 -16.45
N TYR A 353 -9.32 14.63 -17.49
CA TYR A 353 -10.07 15.57 -18.29
C TYR A 353 -10.20 15.03 -19.72
N GLN A 354 -11.40 15.16 -20.27
CA GLN A 354 -11.67 14.93 -21.67
C GLN A 354 -12.42 16.15 -22.23
N ASP A 355 -11.96 16.70 -23.34
CA ASP A 355 -12.52 17.90 -23.97
C ASP A 355 -12.69 19.08 -22.98
N GLY A 356 -11.72 19.25 -22.09
CA GLY A 356 -11.72 20.31 -21.07
C GLY A 356 -12.70 20.09 -19.90
N LYS A 357 -13.42 18.97 -19.87
CA LYS A 357 -14.32 18.61 -18.78
C LYS A 357 -13.73 17.48 -17.94
N ARG A 358 -13.85 17.59 -16.64
CA ARG A 358 -13.49 16.52 -15.72
C ARG A 358 -14.43 15.33 -15.92
N ILE A 359 -13.85 14.15 -16.16
CA ILE A 359 -14.59 12.89 -16.16
C ILE A 359 -14.68 12.42 -14.71
N ALA A 360 -15.90 12.20 -14.22
CA ALA A 360 -16.12 11.60 -12.91
C ALA A 360 -15.58 10.16 -12.92
N GLY A 361 -14.79 9.80 -11.91
CA GLY A 361 -14.42 8.41 -11.65
C GLY A 361 -15.63 7.60 -11.14
N GLN A 362 -15.46 6.30 -10.95
CA GLN A 362 -16.50 5.48 -10.33
C GLN A 362 -16.78 5.95 -8.91
N GLU A 363 -17.94 6.54 -8.66
CA GLU A 363 -18.30 7.11 -7.35
C GLU A 363 -18.64 6.04 -6.30
N LYS A 364 -19.10 4.87 -6.74
CA LYS A 364 -19.51 3.79 -5.83
C LYS A 364 -18.82 2.48 -6.23
N VAL A 365 -17.86 2.10 -5.42
CA VAL A 365 -17.22 0.78 -5.48
C VAL A 365 -17.40 0.14 -4.12
N ALA A 366 -17.71 -1.15 -4.09
CA ALA A 366 -17.78 -1.90 -2.84
C ALA A 366 -16.45 -1.75 -2.07
N MET A 367 -16.55 -1.69 -0.76
CA MET A 367 -15.35 -1.67 0.09
C MET A 367 -14.48 -2.90 -0.15
N GLY A 368 -13.16 -2.69 -0.10
CA GLY A 368 -12.19 -3.72 -0.47
C GLY A 368 -11.94 -3.84 -1.98
N MET A 369 -12.85 -3.36 -2.82
CA MET A 369 -12.59 -3.22 -4.24
C MET A 369 -11.84 -1.92 -4.55
N ALA A 370 -10.89 -2.01 -5.44
CA ALA A 370 -10.15 -0.85 -5.89
C ALA A 370 -11.05 0.13 -6.64
N LYS A 371 -11.08 1.36 -6.20
CA LYS A 371 -11.60 2.45 -7.03
C LYS A 371 -10.66 2.63 -8.21
N GLY A 372 -11.20 2.76 -9.43
CA GLY A 372 -10.40 3.06 -10.61
C GLY A 372 -9.65 4.39 -10.43
N LEU A 373 -8.42 4.45 -10.91
CA LEU A 373 -7.65 5.70 -10.91
C LEU A 373 -8.21 6.65 -11.95
N GLU A 374 -8.36 7.92 -11.59
CA GLU A 374 -8.62 8.96 -12.56
C GLU A 374 -7.41 9.13 -13.48
N ASN A 375 -6.24 9.30 -12.87
CA ASN A 375 -4.94 9.31 -13.55
C ASN A 375 -3.83 9.13 -12.50
N LEU A 376 -2.89 8.23 -12.76
CA LEU A 376 -1.76 8.01 -11.84
C LEU A 376 -0.68 9.05 -12.10
N HIS A 377 -0.25 9.75 -11.06
CA HIS A 377 0.91 10.62 -11.06
C HIS A 377 2.01 10.08 -10.16
N LEU A 378 3.25 10.34 -10.54
CA LEU A 378 4.39 10.19 -9.65
C LEU A 378 4.79 11.55 -9.13
N VAL A 379 4.81 11.69 -7.82
CA VAL A 379 5.25 12.89 -7.11
C VAL A 379 6.50 12.56 -6.29
N THR A 380 7.43 13.49 -6.22
CA THR A 380 8.58 13.42 -5.30
C THR A 380 8.61 14.64 -4.39
N TYR A 381 9.14 14.42 -3.18
CA TYR A 381 9.37 15.47 -2.21
C TYR A 381 10.78 15.34 -1.63
N ASP A 382 11.57 16.39 -1.76
CA ASP A 382 12.91 16.48 -1.20
C ASP A 382 12.83 16.97 0.25
N ILE A 383 13.20 16.13 1.20
CA ILE A 383 13.10 16.43 2.63
C ILE A 383 13.95 17.64 3.01
N SER A 384 15.16 17.75 2.45
CA SER A 384 16.14 18.78 2.85
C SER A 384 15.79 20.18 2.33
N THR A 385 15.21 20.26 1.12
CA THR A 385 14.83 21.53 0.50
C THR A 385 13.35 21.84 0.63
N ARG A 386 12.55 20.87 1.12
CA ARG A 386 11.08 20.88 1.09
C ARG A 386 10.52 21.04 -0.34
N GLY A 387 11.26 20.52 -1.31
CA GLY A 387 10.96 20.65 -2.73
C GLY A 387 9.94 19.64 -3.22
N TYR A 388 8.73 20.09 -3.54
CA TYR A 388 7.70 19.28 -4.20
C TYR A 388 7.90 19.26 -5.72
N LYS A 389 7.69 18.10 -6.36
CA LYS A 389 7.70 17.97 -7.81
C LYS A 389 6.70 16.92 -8.27
N ASP A 390 5.72 17.30 -9.08
CA ASP A 390 4.88 16.39 -9.85
C ASP A 390 5.59 16.06 -11.17
N HIS A 391 5.90 14.80 -11.40
CA HIS A 391 6.54 14.31 -12.63
C HIS A 391 5.54 14.05 -13.76
N GLY A 392 4.26 14.30 -13.50
CA GLY A 392 3.18 14.13 -14.45
C GLY A 392 2.53 12.73 -14.44
N PRO A 393 1.54 12.55 -15.33
CA PRO A 393 0.77 11.34 -15.43
C PRO A 393 1.58 10.17 -15.99
N VAL A 394 1.23 8.97 -15.56
CA VAL A 394 1.85 7.72 -15.97
C VAL A 394 0.98 7.03 -17.01
N PHE A 395 1.59 6.63 -18.14
CA PHE A 395 0.95 5.88 -19.21
C PHE A 395 1.74 4.62 -19.55
N TYR A 396 1.04 3.62 -20.05
CA TYR A 396 1.65 2.47 -20.70
C TYR A 396 2.07 2.82 -22.14
N PRO A 397 2.93 1.99 -22.81
CA PRO A 397 3.40 2.29 -24.17
C PRO A 397 2.30 2.42 -25.21
N ASP A 398 1.16 1.78 -24.99
CA ASP A 398 -0.03 1.84 -25.84
C ASP A 398 -0.96 3.04 -25.56
N GLY A 399 -0.56 3.93 -24.64
CA GLY A 399 -1.32 5.10 -24.23
C GLY A 399 -2.40 4.82 -23.17
N GLN A 400 -2.60 3.57 -22.75
CA GLN A 400 -3.46 3.26 -21.62
C GLN A 400 -2.81 3.71 -20.31
N ARG A 401 -3.59 3.85 -19.28
CA ARG A 401 -3.14 4.27 -17.94
C ARG A 401 -3.39 3.18 -16.91
N PRO A 402 -2.55 3.10 -15.86
CA PRO A 402 -2.85 2.27 -14.71
C PRO A 402 -4.18 2.66 -14.08
N THR A 403 -5.03 1.69 -13.80
CA THR A 403 -6.35 1.93 -13.18
C THR A 403 -6.43 1.49 -11.73
N TYR A 404 -5.43 0.75 -11.26
CA TYR A 404 -5.28 0.38 -9.86
C TYR A 404 -3.81 0.29 -9.50
N VAL A 405 -3.42 0.95 -8.42
CA VAL A 405 -2.07 0.90 -7.84
C VAL A 405 -2.19 1.04 -6.33
N ASN A 406 -1.48 0.22 -5.56
CA ASN A 406 -1.50 0.30 -4.10
C ASN A 406 -0.14 -0.07 -3.47
N SER A 407 0.94 0.14 -4.20
CA SER A 407 2.27 -0.25 -3.76
C SER A 407 3.35 0.61 -4.41
N ILE A 408 4.55 0.61 -3.85
CA ILE A 408 5.73 1.26 -4.42
C ILE A 408 7.01 0.64 -3.86
N ALA A 409 8.00 0.50 -4.71
CA ALA A 409 9.39 0.28 -4.33
C ALA A 409 10.31 1.12 -5.23
N VAL A 410 11.43 1.57 -4.69
CA VAL A 410 12.49 2.20 -5.47
C VAL A 410 13.62 1.19 -5.61
N GLY A 411 13.95 0.84 -6.86
CA GLY A 411 15.01 -0.11 -7.16
C GLY A 411 16.41 0.48 -6.97
N SER A 412 17.41 -0.38 -6.89
CA SER A 412 18.82 0.01 -6.87
C SER A 412 19.27 0.72 -8.16
N ASP A 413 18.45 0.66 -9.22
CA ASP A 413 18.61 1.40 -10.48
C ASP A 413 17.92 2.78 -10.47
N ASN A 414 17.44 3.23 -9.31
CA ASN A 414 16.71 4.48 -9.11
C ASN A 414 15.40 4.60 -9.93
N LYS A 415 14.83 3.48 -10.36
CA LYS A 415 13.50 3.46 -10.96
C LYS A 415 12.45 3.10 -9.92
N VAL A 416 11.23 3.57 -10.17
CA VAL A 416 10.08 3.25 -9.34
C VAL A 416 9.41 1.99 -9.88
N TYR A 417 9.09 1.07 -8.99
CA TYR A 417 8.37 -0.16 -9.26
C TYR A 417 7.05 -0.16 -8.49
N THR A 418 6.02 -0.68 -9.14
CA THR A 418 4.71 -0.85 -8.52
C THR A 418 4.00 -2.07 -9.11
N LEU A 419 2.91 -2.47 -8.48
CA LEU A 419 2.00 -3.49 -8.99
C LEU A 419 0.74 -2.80 -9.45
N ALA A 420 0.40 -2.94 -10.73
CA ALA A 420 -0.70 -2.21 -11.33
C ALA A 420 -1.49 -3.06 -12.32
N ARG A 421 -2.75 -2.68 -12.56
CA ARG A 421 -3.57 -3.30 -13.60
C ARG A 421 -3.02 -2.97 -14.98
N VAL A 422 -2.88 -4.01 -15.79
CA VAL A 422 -2.51 -3.97 -17.20
C VAL A 422 -3.63 -4.62 -18.00
N VAL A 423 -4.10 -3.97 -19.04
CA VAL A 423 -5.08 -4.54 -19.97
C VAL A 423 -4.34 -5.01 -21.21
N GLU A 424 -4.44 -6.30 -21.50
CA GLU A 424 -3.79 -6.93 -22.65
C GLU A 424 -4.79 -7.86 -23.33
N ASN A 425 -5.02 -7.65 -24.64
CA ASN A 425 -5.99 -8.43 -25.43
C ASN A 425 -7.40 -8.49 -24.82
N GLY A 426 -7.86 -7.38 -24.22
CA GLY A 426 -9.17 -7.27 -23.56
C GLY A 426 -9.27 -7.98 -22.20
N ARG A 427 -8.18 -8.54 -21.68
CA ARG A 427 -8.12 -9.12 -20.35
C ARG A 427 -7.36 -8.20 -19.40
N THR A 428 -7.89 -8.03 -18.21
CA THR A 428 -7.22 -7.27 -17.15
C THR A 428 -6.49 -8.24 -16.23
N ARG A 429 -5.24 -7.97 -15.97
CA ARG A 429 -4.42 -8.63 -14.95
C ARG A 429 -3.65 -7.59 -14.16
N THR A 430 -3.20 -7.94 -12.99
CA THR A 430 -2.23 -7.12 -12.24
C THR A 430 -0.83 -7.67 -12.43
N ASP A 431 0.15 -6.82 -12.64
CA ASP A 431 1.54 -7.24 -12.78
C ASP A 431 2.52 -6.16 -12.36
N LEU A 432 3.81 -6.50 -12.36
CA LEU A 432 4.90 -5.56 -12.11
C LEU A 432 4.95 -4.48 -13.21
N VAL A 433 5.13 -3.26 -12.77
CA VAL A 433 5.27 -2.08 -13.62
C VAL A 433 6.49 -1.27 -13.17
N GLN A 434 7.30 -0.81 -14.12
CA GLN A 434 8.49 0.01 -13.89
C GLN A 434 8.28 1.41 -14.47
N ILE A 435 8.45 2.43 -13.64
CA ILE A 435 8.34 3.83 -14.03
C ILE A 435 9.74 4.45 -13.99
N LYS A 436 10.16 5.03 -15.11
CA LYS A 436 11.44 5.74 -15.18
C LYS A 436 11.22 7.21 -14.81
N VAL A 437 11.83 7.64 -13.72
CA VAL A 437 11.84 9.05 -13.33
C VAL A 437 12.77 9.80 -14.29
N LYS A 438 12.25 10.84 -14.94
CA LYS A 438 13.11 11.75 -15.73
C LYS A 438 13.87 12.65 -14.73
N ARG A 439 15.18 12.57 -14.76
CA ARG A 439 16.07 13.44 -13.96
C ARG A 439 16.04 14.86 -14.47
#